data_05a19089e5b8e9e432b780aa1b74538a
#
_entry.id   05a19089e5b8e9e432b780aa1b74538a
#
_cell.length_a   1.000
_cell.length_b   1.000
_cell.length_c   1.000
_cell.angle_alpha   90.00
_cell.angle_beta   90.00
_cell.angle_gamma   90.00
#
_symmetry.space_group_name_H-M   'P 1'
#
loop_
_entity.id
_entity.type
_entity.pdbx_description
1 polymer ?
#
loop_
_entity_poly.entity_id
_entity_poly.type
_entity_poly.pdbx_seq_one_letter_code
_entity_poly.pdbx_strand_id
1 'polypeptide(L)'
;MALDGSGFVRRVQFFAGNASEPATLKGMLTGLDAAPGATVVMDAGISSEANLTWLREQGYHYVAVSKLRERQFDPSLATEVQSAGDVTIKLQRVLDAQGHVLLYCHSPAREEKDRAIDTAKASGLEAALTKLQASLTKPRGTQDVPTIMQRLGRAKQRFARAAQHYEITVATDPDGKRVSAITWVKRIKPGSAAAHPGVYCLRTTLVDQDNASLWCTYIMLTELESVFRSLKTDLGLRPVFHRVDRRVEGHLFISVLAYHFVHTLRLQLKAHGVNDSWNTLRQSLATQRRVTVTMQRRDGRAVHVRKATRPQPRHQTLGTILKLDPNPGRTHRVLV
;
A
#
# COMPACT_ATOMS: atom_id res chain seq x y z
N MET A 1 6.74 -4.36 11.57
CA MET A 1 7.76 -3.29 11.49
C MET A 1 7.11 -2.00 11.95
N ALA A 2 7.75 -1.27 12.85
CA ALA A 2 7.35 0.08 13.26
C ALA A 2 8.35 1.09 12.73
N LEU A 3 7.86 2.21 12.19
CA LEU A 3 8.65 3.34 11.71
C LEU A 3 8.39 4.56 12.59
N ASP A 4 9.33 5.49 12.60
CA ASP A 4 9.08 6.85 13.11
C ASP A 4 8.49 7.76 12.02
N GLY A 5 8.14 9.00 12.40
CA GLY A 5 7.56 9.99 11.49
C GLY A 5 8.49 10.42 10.34
N SER A 6 9.78 10.08 10.41
CA SER A 6 10.77 10.33 9.34
C SER A 6 10.94 9.12 8.40
N GLY A 7 10.24 8.02 8.66
CA GLY A 7 10.31 6.80 7.86
C GLY A 7 11.46 5.85 8.24
N PHE A 8 12.18 6.10 9.33
CA PHE A 8 13.18 5.18 9.82
C PHE A 8 12.57 4.04 10.62
N VAL A 9 13.09 2.84 10.42
CA VAL A 9 12.66 1.65 11.13
C VAL A 9 13.13 1.70 12.58
N ARG A 10 12.20 1.77 13.53
CA ARG A 10 12.48 1.78 14.98
C ARG A 10 12.48 0.38 15.56
N ARG A 11 11.63 -0.49 15.03
CA ARG A 11 11.56 -1.88 15.46
C ARG A 11 11.13 -2.80 14.33
N VAL A 12 11.78 -3.97 14.28
CA VAL A 12 11.41 -5.08 13.40
C VAL A 12 11.15 -6.31 14.25
N GLN A 13 10.11 -7.04 13.89
CA GLN A 13 9.83 -8.35 14.44
C GLN A 13 9.36 -9.25 13.30
N PHE A 14 9.84 -10.48 13.28
CA PHE A 14 9.49 -11.48 12.29
C PHE A 14 8.51 -12.46 12.89
N PHE A 15 7.49 -12.80 12.12
CA PHE A 15 6.43 -13.71 12.52
C PHE A 15 6.30 -14.83 11.50
N ALA A 16 5.79 -15.97 11.93
CA ALA A 16 5.41 -17.05 11.02
C ALA A 16 4.37 -16.55 10.01
N GLY A 17 4.42 -17.05 8.76
CA GLY A 17 3.59 -16.55 7.66
C GLY A 17 2.08 -16.70 7.86
N ASN A 18 1.64 -17.50 8.83
CA ASN A 18 0.25 -17.69 9.26
C ASN A 18 -0.15 -16.85 10.46
N ALA A 19 0.74 -16.00 11.00
CA ALA A 19 0.41 -15.14 12.14
C ALA A 19 -0.65 -14.10 11.74
N SER A 20 -1.62 -13.90 12.62
CA SER A 20 -2.65 -12.87 12.44
C SER A 20 -2.05 -11.47 12.66
N GLU A 21 -2.14 -10.58 11.67
CA GLU A 21 -1.59 -9.22 11.77
C GLU A 21 -2.08 -8.45 13.01
N PRO A 22 -3.40 -8.46 13.37
CA PRO A 22 -3.86 -7.77 14.56
C PRO A 22 -3.20 -8.26 15.87
N ALA A 23 -2.87 -9.56 15.96
CA ALA A 23 -2.26 -10.12 17.14
C ALA A 23 -0.81 -9.64 17.37
N THR A 24 -0.16 -9.09 16.34
CA THR A 24 1.24 -8.65 16.42
C THR A 24 1.42 -7.27 17.07
N LEU A 25 0.35 -6.44 17.12
CA LEU A 25 0.45 -5.03 17.53
C LEU A 25 0.99 -4.88 18.97
N LYS A 26 0.40 -5.60 19.91
CA LYS A 26 0.77 -5.51 21.33
C LYS A 26 2.26 -5.79 21.54
N GLY A 27 2.75 -6.90 20.98
CA GLY A 27 4.15 -7.28 21.08
C GLY A 27 5.10 -6.28 20.42
N MET A 28 4.67 -5.67 19.33
CA MET A 28 5.45 -4.63 18.65
C MET A 28 5.59 -3.36 19.51
N LEU A 29 4.50 -2.88 20.11
CA LEU A 29 4.50 -1.62 20.87
C LEU A 29 5.13 -1.77 22.26
N THR A 30 4.90 -2.88 22.97
CA THR A 30 5.48 -3.12 24.31
C THR A 30 7.00 -2.99 24.35
N GLY A 31 7.70 -3.21 23.25
CA GLY A 31 9.18 -3.09 23.23
C GLY A 31 9.68 -1.87 22.47
N LEU A 32 8.84 -0.86 22.23
CA LEU A 32 9.24 0.38 21.54
C LEU A 32 9.58 1.52 22.50
N ASP A 33 9.29 1.37 23.81
CA ASP A 33 9.42 2.42 24.82
C ASP A 33 8.83 3.78 24.35
N ALA A 34 7.67 3.70 23.67
CA ALA A 34 7.00 4.89 23.18
C ALA A 34 6.49 5.72 24.37
N ALA A 35 6.66 7.04 24.27
CA ALA A 35 6.20 7.96 25.30
C ALA A 35 4.68 7.86 25.51
N PRO A 36 4.17 8.06 26.74
CA PRO A 36 2.74 8.21 27.00
C PRO A 36 2.14 9.29 26.10
N GLY A 37 0.96 9.03 25.54
CA GLY A 37 0.30 9.94 24.59
C GLY A 37 0.85 9.86 23.16
N ALA A 38 1.79 8.96 22.86
CA ALA A 38 2.26 8.76 21.49
C ALA A 38 1.11 8.32 20.57
N THR A 39 1.15 8.80 19.33
CA THR A 39 0.15 8.46 18.32
C THR A 39 0.60 7.28 17.46
N VAL A 40 -0.21 6.24 17.41
CA VAL A 40 0.01 5.04 16.58
C VAL A 40 -0.80 5.16 15.30
N VAL A 41 -0.11 5.24 14.16
CA VAL A 41 -0.75 5.29 12.83
C VAL A 41 -0.73 3.88 12.23
N MET A 42 -1.88 3.39 11.79
CA MET A 42 -2.01 2.01 11.30
C MET A 42 -3.05 1.86 10.19
N ASP A 43 -2.87 0.83 9.38
CA ASP A 43 -3.82 0.48 8.33
C ASP A 43 -5.04 -0.31 8.87
N ALA A 44 -5.99 -0.61 7.97
CA ALA A 44 -7.17 -1.38 8.32
C ALA A 44 -6.87 -2.82 8.74
N GLY A 45 -5.74 -3.41 8.30
CA GLY A 45 -5.36 -4.79 8.65
C GLY A 45 -5.22 -4.96 10.16
N ILE A 46 -4.50 -4.04 10.79
CA ILE A 46 -4.14 -4.08 12.22
C ILE A 46 -5.23 -3.46 13.12
N SER A 47 -6.05 -2.54 12.61
CA SER A 47 -7.05 -1.77 13.38
C SER A 47 -8.29 -2.59 13.76
N SER A 48 -8.12 -3.66 14.55
CA SER A 48 -9.25 -4.36 15.17
C SER A 48 -9.78 -3.58 16.37
N GLU A 49 -11.08 -3.73 16.73
CA GLU A 49 -11.66 -3.06 17.91
C GLU A 49 -10.88 -3.41 19.18
N ALA A 50 -10.45 -4.67 19.34
CA ALA A 50 -9.62 -5.10 20.45
C ALA A 50 -8.28 -4.35 20.52
N ASN A 51 -7.65 -4.06 19.38
CA ASN A 51 -6.41 -3.29 19.34
C ASN A 51 -6.66 -1.81 19.64
N LEU A 52 -7.73 -1.22 19.11
CA LEU A 52 -8.08 0.18 19.36
C LEU A 52 -8.42 0.39 20.86
N THR A 53 -9.14 -0.55 21.48
CA THR A 53 -9.42 -0.50 22.91
C THR A 53 -8.14 -0.62 23.72
N TRP A 54 -7.28 -1.59 23.42
CA TRP A 54 -6.01 -1.77 24.11
C TRP A 54 -5.10 -0.54 23.99
N LEU A 55 -5.01 0.10 22.82
CA LEU A 55 -4.23 1.33 22.67
C LEU A 55 -4.71 2.44 23.61
N ARG A 56 -6.02 2.62 23.74
CA ARG A 56 -6.61 3.61 24.68
C ARG A 56 -6.29 3.27 26.13
N GLU A 57 -6.41 2.00 26.52
CA GLU A 57 -6.08 1.52 27.87
C GLU A 57 -4.60 1.74 28.22
N GLN A 58 -3.72 1.70 27.22
CA GLN A 58 -2.29 1.98 27.40
C GLN A 58 -1.93 3.46 27.27
N GLY A 59 -2.93 4.36 27.11
CA GLY A 59 -2.71 5.79 26.99
C GLY A 59 -2.17 6.25 25.63
N TYR A 60 -2.25 5.41 24.59
CA TYR A 60 -1.87 5.77 23.24
C TYR A 60 -3.03 6.45 22.49
N HIS A 61 -2.71 7.45 21.68
CA HIS A 61 -3.59 7.91 20.62
C HIS A 61 -3.42 7.03 19.37
N TYR A 62 -4.39 7.09 18.46
CA TYR A 62 -4.27 6.41 17.18
C TYR A 62 -4.89 7.19 16.03
N VAL A 63 -4.38 6.96 14.83
CA VAL A 63 -5.01 7.28 13.54
C VAL A 63 -5.04 5.99 12.74
N ALA A 64 -6.23 5.51 12.40
CA ALA A 64 -6.40 4.22 11.73
C ALA A 64 -7.46 4.29 10.63
N VAL A 65 -7.29 3.48 9.57
CA VAL A 65 -8.36 3.31 8.58
C VAL A 65 -9.52 2.56 9.22
N SER A 66 -10.70 3.17 9.17
CA SER A 66 -11.92 2.58 9.72
C SER A 66 -12.39 1.39 8.86
N LYS A 67 -12.80 0.31 9.52
CA LYS A 67 -13.46 -0.85 8.90
C LYS A 67 -14.97 -0.67 8.75
N LEU A 68 -15.51 0.46 9.18
CA LEU A 68 -16.93 0.76 9.02
C LEU A 68 -17.29 0.73 7.52
N ARG A 69 -18.32 -0.03 7.21
CA ARG A 69 -18.81 -0.17 5.83
C ARG A 69 -19.71 0.99 5.42
N GLU A 70 -20.39 1.58 6.39
CA GLU A 70 -21.25 2.73 6.18
C GLU A 70 -20.41 4.01 6.09
N ARG A 71 -20.70 4.81 5.08
CA ARG A 71 -20.05 6.07 4.79
C ARG A 71 -21.10 7.20 4.80
N GLN A 72 -20.80 8.23 5.55
CA GLN A 72 -21.62 9.43 5.66
C GLN A 72 -20.78 10.61 5.17
N PHE A 73 -20.84 10.92 3.88
CA PHE A 73 -20.05 11.99 3.31
C PHE A 73 -20.92 12.99 2.57
N ASP A 74 -20.88 14.22 3.01
CA ASP A 74 -21.51 15.39 2.39
C ASP A 74 -20.42 16.37 1.94
N PRO A 75 -20.21 16.54 0.63
CA PRO A 75 -19.20 17.47 0.10
C PRO A 75 -19.40 18.94 0.54
N SER A 76 -20.64 19.34 0.90
CA SER A 76 -20.96 20.70 1.32
C SER A 76 -20.44 21.02 2.72
N LEU A 77 -20.23 20.00 3.56
CA LEU A 77 -19.71 20.11 4.92
C LEU A 77 -18.21 19.84 5.01
N ALA A 78 -17.57 19.57 3.88
CA ALA A 78 -16.17 19.21 3.83
C ALA A 78 -15.23 20.41 3.76
N THR A 79 -14.10 20.33 4.47
CA THR A 79 -12.96 21.23 4.30
C THR A 79 -12.01 20.68 3.23
N GLU A 80 -11.30 21.56 2.52
CA GLU A 80 -10.39 21.17 1.46
C GLU A 80 -8.93 21.25 1.90
N VAL A 81 -8.14 20.25 1.50
CA VAL A 81 -6.70 20.20 1.73
C VAL A 81 -6.00 19.86 0.41
N GLN A 82 -4.91 20.57 0.14
CA GLN A 82 -4.07 20.26 -1.02
C GLN A 82 -3.10 19.12 -0.72
N SER A 83 -3.14 18.10 -1.55
CA SER A 83 -2.18 16.99 -1.55
C SER A 83 -0.99 17.29 -2.48
N ALA A 84 0.05 16.46 -2.42
CA ALA A 84 1.14 16.52 -3.38
C ALA A 84 0.63 16.40 -4.82
N GLY A 85 1.07 17.31 -5.70
CA GLY A 85 0.62 17.36 -7.11
C GLY A 85 -0.69 18.10 -7.33
N ASP A 86 -1.02 19.08 -6.50
CA ASP A 86 -2.20 19.96 -6.58
C ASP A 86 -3.56 19.24 -6.61
N VAL A 87 -3.61 18.04 -6.03
CA VAL A 87 -4.86 17.28 -5.90
C VAL A 87 -5.60 17.73 -4.64
N THR A 88 -6.83 18.24 -4.81
CA THR A 88 -7.70 18.62 -3.70
C THR A 88 -8.35 17.39 -3.05
N ILE A 89 -8.16 17.22 -1.76
CA ILE A 89 -8.82 16.22 -0.92
C ILE A 89 -9.87 16.91 -0.08
N LYS A 90 -11.08 16.36 -0.03
CA LYS A 90 -12.18 16.88 0.81
C LYS A 90 -12.28 16.06 2.08
N LEU A 91 -12.35 16.75 3.22
CA LEU A 91 -12.32 16.16 4.56
C LEU A 91 -13.57 16.57 5.33
N GLN A 92 -14.37 15.61 5.75
CA GLN A 92 -15.54 15.83 6.62
C GLN A 92 -15.34 15.11 7.94
N ARG A 93 -15.47 15.86 9.03
CA ARG A 93 -15.36 15.36 10.39
C ARG A 93 -16.72 15.06 10.99
N VAL A 94 -16.85 13.91 11.60
CA VAL A 94 -18.03 13.47 12.37
C VAL A 94 -17.54 12.87 13.69
N LEU A 95 -18.28 13.02 14.77
CA LEU A 95 -18.00 12.30 16.02
C LEU A 95 -18.86 11.04 16.11
N ASP A 96 -18.26 9.95 16.54
CA ASP A 96 -18.99 8.72 16.84
C ASP A 96 -19.70 8.84 18.23
N ALA A 97 -20.50 7.83 18.57
CA ALA A 97 -21.22 7.79 19.85
C ALA A 97 -20.30 7.78 21.08
N GLN A 98 -19.03 7.46 20.93
CA GLN A 98 -18.01 7.47 21.98
C GLN A 98 -17.17 8.76 22.00
N GLY A 99 -17.47 9.71 21.12
CA GLY A 99 -16.75 10.98 21.00
C GLY A 99 -15.43 10.88 20.21
N HIS A 100 -15.17 9.78 19.52
CA HIS A 100 -14.00 9.67 18.64
C HIS A 100 -14.28 10.35 17.30
N VAL A 101 -13.23 10.85 16.67
CA VAL A 101 -13.32 11.45 15.35
C VAL A 101 -13.37 10.38 14.27
N LEU A 102 -14.39 10.47 13.43
CA LEU A 102 -14.50 9.82 12.13
C LEU A 102 -14.23 10.89 11.07
N LEU A 103 -13.09 10.82 10.41
CA LEU A 103 -12.71 11.73 9.34
C LEU A 103 -12.95 11.05 7.99
N TYR A 104 -14.01 11.43 7.32
CA TYR A 104 -14.30 11.00 5.96
C TYR A 104 -13.46 11.81 4.98
N CYS A 105 -12.67 11.11 4.17
CA CYS A 105 -11.75 11.70 3.22
C CYS A 105 -12.16 11.28 1.80
N HIS A 106 -12.42 12.25 0.93
CA HIS A 106 -12.69 12.02 -0.48
C HIS A 106 -11.48 12.39 -1.33
N SER A 107 -11.05 11.45 -2.18
CA SER A 107 -9.94 11.62 -3.12
C SER A 107 -10.42 11.39 -4.55
N PRO A 108 -10.23 12.35 -5.48
CA PRO A 108 -10.62 12.20 -6.89
C PRO A 108 -9.94 11.02 -7.58
N ALA A 109 -8.65 10.80 -7.35
CA ALA A 109 -7.92 9.67 -7.93
C ALA A 109 -8.44 8.31 -7.44
N ARG A 110 -8.90 8.26 -6.18
CA ARG A 110 -9.54 7.06 -5.62
C ARG A 110 -10.96 6.88 -6.15
N GLU A 111 -11.68 7.97 -6.37
CA GLU A 111 -13.01 7.95 -6.98
C GLU A 111 -13.00 7.34 -8.37
N GLU A 112 -12.08 7.79 -9.23
CA GLU A 112 -11.90 7.23 -10.58
C GLU A 112 -11.64 5.73 -10.53
N LYS A 113 -10.72 5.30 -9.67
CA LYS A 113 -10.40 3.88 -9.47
C LYS A 113 -11.60 3.08 -8.95
N ASP A 114 -12.32 3.59 -7.95
CA ASP A 114 -13.49 2.91 -7.38
C ASP A 114 -14.60 2.78 -8.42
N ARG A 115 -14.89 3.84 -9.19
CA ARG A 115 -15.86 3.82 -10.30
C ARG A 115 -15.48 2.80 -11.38
N ALA A 116 -14.22 2.74 -11.79
CA ALA A 116 -13.74 1.78 -12.77
C ALA A 116 -13.92 0.32 -12.28
N ILE A 117 -13.56 0.05 -11.01
CA ILE A 117 -13.73 -1.27 -10.40
C ILE A 117 -15.21 -1.64 -10.30
N ASP A 118 -16.07 -0.72 -9.85
CA ASP A 118 -17.51 -0.97 -9.67
C ASP A 118 -18.19 -1.21 -11.02
N THR A 119 -17.84 -0.44 -12.05
CA THR A 119 -18.32 -0.65 -13.43
C THR A 119 -17.91 -2.02 -13.95
N ALA A 120 -16.63 -2.39 -13.85
CA ALA A 120 -16.16 -3.69 -14.31
C ALA A 120 -16.85 -4.87 -13.59
N LYS A 121 -17.07 -4.75 -12.27
CA LYS A 121 -17.76 -5.79 -11.49
C LYS A 121 -19.25 -5.85 -11.80
N ALA A 122 -19.93 -4.72 -12.02
CA ALA A 122 -21.32 -4.66 -12.43
C ALA A 122 -21.52 -5.29 -13.82
N SER A 123 -20.74 -4.88 -14.81
CA SER A 123 -20.78 -5.45 -16.17
C SER A 123 -20.53 -6.96 -16.18
N GLY A 124 -19.58 -7.44 -15.34
CA GLY A 124 -19.31 -8.87 -15.21
C GLY A 124 -20.48 -9.65 -14.61
N LEU A 125 -21.18 -9.08 -13.61
CA LEU A 125 -22.39 -9.69 -13.04
C LEU A 125 -23.53 -9.71 -14.05
N GLU A 126 -23.81 -8.59 -14.70
CA GLU A 126 -24.87 -8.45 -15.70
C GLU A 126 -24.66 -9.42 -16.87
N ALA A 127 -23.44 -9.56 -17.36
CA ALA A 127 -23.10 -10.54 -18.40
C ALA A 127 -23.36 -11.99 -17.93
N ALA A 128 -23.03 -12.30 -16.65
CA ALA A 128 -23.30 -13.62 -16.09
C ALA A 128 -24.83 -13.88 -15.95
N LEU A 129 -25.60 -12.88 -15.51
CA LEU A 129 -27.07 -12.98 -15.40
C LEU A 129 -27.72 -13.12 -16.77
N THR A 130 -27.31 -12.31 -17.75
CA THR A 130 -27.78 -12.41 -19.15
C THR A 130 -27.51 -13.80 -19.73
N LYS A 131 -26.31 -14.36 -19.48
CA LYS A 131 -26.00 -15.73 -19.93
C LYS A 131 -26.84 -16.78 -19.24
N LEU A 132 -27.17 -16.63 -17.96
CA LEU A 132 -28.06 -17.52 -17.24
C LEU A 132 -29.50 -17.42 -17.80
N GLN A 133 -30.02 -16.21 -17.97
CA GLN A 133 -31.33 -15.96 -18.57
C GLN A 133 -31.43 -16.57 -19.99
N ALA A 134 -30.44 -16.33 -20.83
CA ALA A 134 -30.40 -16.89 -22.18
C ALA A 134 -30.29 -18.41 -22.19
N SER A 135 -29.79 -19.04 -21.13
CA SER A 135 -29.71 -20.50 -21.04
C SER A 135 -31.07 -21.15 -20.81
N LEU A 136 -32.05 -20.42 -20.26
CA LEU A 136 -33.43 -20.93 -20.00
C LEU A 136 -34.19 -21.20 -21.29
N THR A 137 -33.92 -20.45 -22.36
CA THR A 137 -34.63 -20.57 -23.64
C THR A 137 -34.00 -21.55 -24.62
N LYS A 138 -32.83 -22.13 -24.29
CA LYS A 138 -32.15 -23.09 -25.17
C LYS A 138 -32.81 -24.47 -25.13
N PRO A 139 -32.92 -25.19 -26.25
CA PRO A 139 -33.58 -26.52 -26.33
C PRO A 139 -33.01 -27.58 -25.37
N ARG A 140 -31.73 -27.44 -24.98
CA ARG A 140 -31.04 -28.31 -23.98
C ARG A 140 -30.61 -27.50 -22.77
N GLY A 141 -31.22 -26.35 -22.51
CA GLY A 141 -30.89 -25.47 -21.39
C GLY A 141 -31.35 -26.06 -20.07
N THR A 142 -30.59 -25.88 -19.02
CA THR A 142 -30.96 -26.26 -17.67
C THR A 142 -31.97 -25.24 -17.13
N GLN A 143 -33.15 -25.69 -16.74
CA GLN A 143 -34.18 -24.88 -16.09
C GLN A 143 -34.42 -25.30 -14.64
N ASP A 144 -33.76 -26.35 -14.19
CA ASP A 144 -33.84 -26.90 -12.85
C ASP A 144 -33.49 -25.85 -11.79
N VAL A 145 -34.42 -25.62 -10.84
CA VAL A 145 -34.25 -24.56 -9.83
C VAL A 145 -32.99 -24.70 -9.01
N PRO A 146 -32.62 -25.86 -8.41
CA PRO A 146 -31.39 -26.03 -7.66
C PRO A 146 -30.14 -25.67 -8.46
N THR A 147 -30.06 -26.12 -9.71
CA THR A 147 -28.91 -25.85 -10.58
C THR A 147 -28.79 -24.37 -10.93
N ILE A 148 -29.89 -23.69 -11.25
CA ILE A 148 -29.89 -22.26 -11.54
C ILE A 148 -29.52 -21.46 -10.29
N MET A 149 -30.08 -21.79 -9.12
CA MET A 149 -29.74 -21.13 -7.85
C MET A 149 -28.27 -21.31 -7.50
N GLN A 150 -27.69 -22.50 -7.73
CA GLN A 150 -26.26 -22.72 -7.52
C GLN A 150 -25.40 -21.85 -8.47
N ARG A 151 -25.76 -21.77 -9.76
CA ARG A 151 -25.05 -20.91 -10.72
C ARG A 151 -25.17 -19.44 -10.37
N LEU A 152 -26.35 -18.99 -9.95
CA LEU A 152 -26.59 -17.64 -9.47
C LEU A 152 -25.78 -17.34 -8.21
N GLY A 153 -25.73 -18.26 -7.25
CA GLY A 153 -24.90 -18.15 -6.05
C GLY A 153 -23.41 -17.97 -6.38
N ARG A 154 -22.88 -18.77 -7.32
CA ARG A 154 -21.51 -18.62 -7.81
C ARG A 154 -21.27 -17.27 -8.49
N ALA A 155 -22.21 -16.77 -9.28
CA ALA A 155 -22.12 -15.45 -9.91
C ALA A 155 -22.12 -14.33 -8.85
N LYS A 156 -23.03 -14.39 -7.86
CA LYS A 156 -23.07 -13.46 -6.72
C LYS A 156 -21.76 -13.48 -5.92
N GLN A 157 -21.21 -14.65 -5.65
CA GLN A 157 -19.94 -14.78 -4.93
C GLN A 157 -18.77 -14.19 -5.72
N ARG A 158 -18.68 -14.49 -7.03
CA ARG A 158 -17.61 -13.98 -7.92
C ARG A 158 -17.65 -12.45 -8.03
N PHE A 159 -18.82 -11.86 -8.03
CA PHE A 159 -19.05 -10.43 -8.17
C PHE A 159 -19.66 -9.81 -6.92
N ALA A 160 -19.29 -10.29 -5.73
CA ALA A 160 -19.91 -9.94 -4.45
C ALA A 160 -20.01 -8.44 -4.21
N ARG A 161 -18.98 -7.67 -4.63
CA ARG A 161 -18.97 -6.20 -4.51
C ARG A 161 -20.11 -5.54 -5.31
N ALA A 162 -20.43 -6.05 -6.49
CA ALA A 162 -21.56 -5.55 -7.29
C ALA A 162 -22.90 -6.16 -6.84
N ALA A 163 -22.92 -7.45 -6.56
CA ALA A 163 -24.14 -8.22 -6.30
C ALA A 163 -24.99 -7.68 -5.13
N GLN A 164 -24.36 -7.05 -4.14
CA GLN A 164 -25.05 -6.38 -3.03
C GLN A 164 -25.94 -5.20 -3.46
N HIS A 165 -25.75 -4.70 -4.68
CA HIS A 165 -26.47 -3.57 -5.26
C HIS A 165 -27.48 -4.02 -6.32
N TYR A 166 -27.78 -5.32 -6.41
CA TYR A 166 -28.73 -5.86 -7.35
C TYR A 166 -29.84 -6.64 -6.63
N GLU A 167 -31.08 -6.28 -6.90
CA GLU A 167 -32.22 -7.11 -6.60
C GLU A 167 -32.38 -8.08 -7.77
N ILE A 168 -32.22 -9.37 -7.49
CA ILE A 168 -32.30 -10.43 -8.49
C ILE A 168 -33.47 -11.33 -8.13
N THR A 169 -34.48 -11.37 -9.01
CA THR A 169 -35.67 -12.17 -8.86
C THR A 169 -35.64 -13.36 -9.81
N VAL A 170 -35.95 -14.54 -9.27
CA VAL A 170 -36.06 -15.79 -10.03
C VAL A 170 -37.52 -16.21 -10.02
N ALA A 171 -38.18 -16.15 -11.17
CA ALA A 171 -39.52 -16.64 -11.33
C ALA A 171 -39.48 -18.14 -11.66
N THR A 172 -40.43 -18.89 -11.11
CA THR A 172 -40.56 -20.34 -11.35
C THR A 172 -41.92 -20.66 -12.00
N ASP A 173 -42.00 -21.84 -12.60
CA ASP A 173 -43.28 -22.42 -13.04
C ASP A 173 -44.23 -22.65 -11.86
N PRO A 174 -45.52 -22.84 -12.10
CA PRO A 174 -46.52 -23.14 -11.05
C PRO A 174 -46.13 -24.33 -10.15
N ASP A 175 -45.43 -25.31 -10.73
CA ASP A 175 -44.96 -26.52 -10.02
C ASP A 175 -43.68 -26.25 -9.18
N GLY A 176 -43.08 -25.09 -9.26
CA GLY A 176 -41.86 -24.70 -8.54
C GLY A 176 -40.62 -25.49 -8.94
N LYS A 177 -40.66 -26.28 -10.00
CA LYS A 177 -39.55 -27.16 -10.41
C LYS A 177 -38.58 -26.52 -11.43
N ARG A 178 -39.10 -25.61 -12.26
CA ARG A 178 -38.32 -24.98 -13.32
C ARG A 178 -38.30 -23.46 -13.17
N VAL A 179 -37.21 -22.86 -13.53
CA VAL A 179 -37.06 -21.40 -13.62
C VAL A 179 -37.59 -20.93 -14.98
N SER A 180 -38.55 -19.99 -14.95
CA SER A 180 -39.14 -19.38 -16.13
C SER A 180 -38.46 -18.10 -16.54
N ALA A 181 -37.98 -17.29 -15.56
CA ALA A 181 -37.27 -16.03 -15.83
C ALA A 181 -36.32 -15.65 -14.70
N ILE A 182 -35.30 -14.92 -15.07
CA ILE A 182 -34.37 -14.25 -14.13
C ILE A 182 -34.35 -12.76 -14.49
N THR A 183 -34.78 -11.91 -13.56
CA THR A 183 -34.78 -10.47 -13.73
C THR A 183 -33.90 -9.83 -12.67
N TRP A 184 -33.36 -8.66 -12.98
CA TRP A 184 -32.52 -7.93 -12.02
C TRP A 184 -32.67 -6.42 -12.20
N VAL A 185 -32.58 -5.73 -11.07
CA VAL A 185 -32.59 -4.26 -11.01
C VAL A 185 -31.41 -3.82 -10.17
N LYS A 186 -30.65 -2.87 -10.68
CA LYS A 186 -29.54 -2.27 -9.93
C LYS A 186 -30.09 -1.19 -8.98
N ARG A 187 -29.83 -1.37 -7.68
CA ARG A 187 -30.15 -0.38 -6.64
C ARG A 187 -28.94 -0.17 -5.77
N ILE A 188 -28.31 0.99 -5.92
CA ILE A 188 -27.13 1.31 -5.10
C ILE A 188 -27.57 1.46 -3.64
N LYS A 189 -26.98 0.64 -2.77
CA LYS A 189 -27.26 0.67 -1.34
C LYS A 189 -26.74 1.99 -0.75
N PRO A 190 -27.59 2.79 -0.07
CA PRO A 190 -27.17 4.02 0.61
C PRO A 190 -26.01 3.74 1.59
N GLY A 191 -25.12 4.72 1.78
CA GLY A 191 -23.95 4.59 2.66
C GLY A 191 -22.87 3.63 2.18
N SER A 192 -23.06 2.92 1.07
CA SER A 192 -22.07 1.98 0.54
C SER A 192 -20.89 2.69 -0.15
N ALA A 193 -19.82 1.93 -0.39
CA ALA A 193 -18.69 2.42 -1.18
C ALA A 193 -19.09 2.84 -2.61
N ALA A 194 -20.12 2.21 -3.18
CA ALA A 194 -20.63 2.56 -4.51
C ALA A 194 -21.48 3.84 -4.49
N ALA A 195 -22.13 4.18 -3.36
CA ALA A 195 -22.83 5.44 -3.17
C ALA A 195 -21.86 6.61 -2.95
N HIS A 196 -20.69 6.35 -2.36
CA HIS A 196 -19.67 7.34 -2.05
C HIS A 196 -18.29 6.88 -2.61
N PRO A 197 -18.12 6.83 -3.97
CA PRO A 197 -16.86 6.43 -4.56
C PRO A 197 -15.76 7.42 -4.18
N GLY A 198 -14.56 6.93 -3.96
CA GLY A 198 -13.42 7.75 -3.54
C GLY A 198 -13.37 8.10 -2.06
N VAL A 199 -14.45 7.85 -1.29
CA VAL A 199 -14.52 8.16 0.13
C VAL A 199 -13.93 7.01 0.95
N TYR A 200 -13.05 7.34 1.90
CA TYR A 200 -12.58 6.44 2.96
C TYR A 200 -12.72 7.15 4.30
N CYS A 201 -12.71 6.39 5.37
CA CYS A 201 -12.87 6.93 6.72
C CYS A 201 -11.65 6.62 7.57
N LEU A 202 -11.12 7.62 8.24
CA LEU A 202 -10.13 7.50 9.30
C LEU A 202 -10.84 7.58 10.64
N ARG A 203 -10.38 6.80 11.61
CA ARG A 203 -10.85 6.86 13.00
C ARG A 203 -9.68 7.23 13.90
N THR A 204 -9.92 8.20 14.80
CA THR A 204 -8.87 8.69 15.69
C THR A 204 -9.44 9.13 17.05
N THR A 205 -8.59 9.10 18.08
CA THR A 205 -8.84 9.67 19.41
C THR A 205 -8.32 11.11 19.55
N LEU A 206 -7.67 11.65 18.51
CA LEU A 206 -7.12 13.00 18.52
C LEU A 206 -8.21 14.05 18.20
N VAL A 207 -8.99 14.38 19.20
CA VAL A 207 -10.16 15.29 19.05
C VAL A 207 -9.76 16.75 18.87
N ASP A 208 -8.60 17.16 19.38
CA ASP A 208 -8.16 18.57 19.35
C ASP A 208 -7.34 18.90 18.08
N GLN A 209 -6.98 17.91 17.29
CA GLN A 209 -6.27 18.14 16.04
C GLN A 209 -7.22 18.53 14.91
N ASP A 210 -6.78 19.46 14.05
CA ASP A 210 -7.52 19.84 12.85
C ASP A 210 -7.51 18.73 11.78
N ASN A 211 -8.45 18.81 10.84
CA ASN A 211 -8.65 17.79 9.81
C ASN A 211 -7.44 17.61 8.90
N ALA A 212 -6.74 18.69 8.56
CA ALA A 212 -5.58 18.66 7.68
C ALA A 212 -4.42 17.91 8.35
N SER A 213 -4.13 18.22 9.62
CA SER A 213 -3.10 17.56 10.42
C SER A 213 -3.38 16.07 10.59
N LEU A 214 -4.64 15.69 10.87
CA LEU A 214 -5.05 14.28 10.97
C LEU A 214 -4.84 13.55 9.64
N TRP A 215 -5.23 14.17 8.55
CA TRP A 215 -5.05 13.58 7.21
C TRP A 215 -3.56 13.46 6.84
N CYS A 216 -2.75 14.49 7.09
CA CYS A 216 -1.30 14.46 6.88
C CYS A 216 -0.64 13.33 7.70
N THR A 217 -1.06 13.17 8.96
CA THR A 217 -0.58 12.07 9.81
C THR A 217 -0.88 10.70 9.20
N TYR A 218 -2.08 10.52 8.63
CA TYR A 218 -2.42 9.29 7.94
C TYR A 218 -1.60 9.05 6.67
N ILE A 219 -1.30 10.11 5.91
CA ILE A 219 -0.53 10.00 4.65
C ILE A 219 0.87 9.43 4.89
N MET A 220 1.44 9.55 6.09
CA MET A 220 2.70 8.88 6.44
C MET A 220 2.65 7.36 6.25
N LEU A 221 1.46 6.72 6.30
CA LEU A 221 1.31 5.29 5.96
C LEU A 221 1.63 4.98 4.49
N THR A 222 1.44 5.92 3.59
CA THR A 222 1.81 5.73 2.17
C THR A 222 3.34 5.65 2.01
N GLU A 223 4.08 6.33 2.90
CA GLU A 223 5.54 6.20 2.96
C GLU A 223 5.94 4.80 3.46
N LEU A 224 5.22 4.23 4.42
CA LEU A 224 5.43 2.85 4.86
C LEU A 224 5.29 1.84 3.71
N GLU A 225 4.29 2.00 2.84
CA GLU A 225 4.17 1.16 1.64
C GLU A 225 5.38 1.30 0.71
N SER A 226 5.91 2.51 0.58
CA SER A 226 7.12 2.76 -0.22
C SER A 226 8.36 2.09 0.39
N VAL A 227 8.46 2.06 1.72
CA VAL A 227 9.50 1.33 2.46
C VAL A 227 9.44 -0.16 2.16
N PHE A 228 8.26 -0.76 2.30
CA PHE A 228 8.08 -2.19 1.98
C PHE A 228 8.37 -2.50 0.51
N ARG A 229 8.03 -1.60 -0.40
CA ARG A 229 8.35 -1.74 -1.82
C ARG A 229 9.86 -1.72 -2.03
N SER A 230 10.56 -0.74 -1.45
CA SER A 230 12.02 -0.65 -1.53
C SER A 230 12.70 -1.89 -0.96
N LEU A 231 12.27 -2.36 0.21
CA LEU A 231 12.79 -3.58 0.81
C LEU A 231 12.61 -4.80 -0.11
N LYS A 232 11.41 -4.98 -0.68
CA LYS A 232 11.09 -6.15 -1.51
C LYS A 232 11.74 -6.11 -2.89
N THR A 233 11.72 -4.94 -3.53
CA THR A 233 12.08 -4.79 -4.95
C THR A 233 13.53 -4.35 -5.11
N ASP A 234 13.97 -3.34 -4.32
CA ASP A 234 15.26 -2.70 -4.53
C ASP A 234 16.39 -3.35 -3.72
N LEU A 235 16.07 -3.88 -2.53
CA LEU A 235 17.04 -4.40 -1.57
C LEU A 235 17.02 -5.93 -1.43
N GLY A 236 16.23 -6.61 -2.25
CA GLY A 236 16.27 -8.08 -2.33
C GLY A 236 15.76 -8.81 -1.09
N LEU A 237 14.83 -8.21 -0.31
CA LEU A 237 14.19 -8.88 0.81
C LEU A 237 13.54 -10.22 0.41
N ARG A 238 13.14 -10.35 -0.85
CA ARG A 238 12.56 -11.57 -1.42
C ARG A 238 13.16 -11.84 -2.81
N PRO A 239 13.34 -13.12 -3.20
CA PRO A 239 13.07 -14.34 -2.44
C PRO A 239 14.13 -14.62 -1.36
N VAL A 240 13.73 -15.23 -0.24
CA VAL A 240 14.63 -15.70 0.81
C VAL A 240 14.96 -17.16 0.49
N PHE A 241 16.23 -17.45 0.19
CA PHE A 241 16.69 -18.81 -0.16
C PHE A 241 17.16 -19.63 1.05
N HIS A 242 17.18 -19.03 2.24
CA HIS A 242 17.56 -19.70 3.47
C HIS A 242 16.40 -20.54 4.03
N ARG A 243 16.73 -21.73 4.56
CA ARG A 243 15.78 -22.65 5.20
C ARG A 243 15.89 -22.69 6.73
N VAL A 244 16.99 -22.18 7.27
CA VAL A 244 17.26 -22.14 8.71
C VAL A 244 16.82 -20.78 9.24
N ASP A 245 15.97 -20.74 10.25
CA ASP A 245 15.33 -19.53 10.80
C ASP A 245 16.35 -18.43 11.11
N ARG A 246 17.44 -18.77 11.82
CA ARG A 246 18.51 -17.81 12.15
C ARG A 246 19.14 -17.16 10.91
N ARG A 247 19.23 -17.89 9.79
CA ARG A 247 19.76 -17.34 8.53
C ARG A 247 18.72 -16.49 7.81
N VAL A 248 17.44 -16.85 7.93
CA VAL A 248 16.32 -16.05 7.43
C VAL A 248 16.28 -14.72 8.16
N GLU A 249 16.32 -14.73 9.50
CA GLU A 249 16.35 -13.52 10.33
C GLU A 249 17.56 -12.64 10.01
N GLY A 250 18.75 -13.22 9.87
CA GLY A 250 19.96 -12.50 9.48
C GLY A 250 19.84 -11.82 8.11
N HIS A 251 19.27 -12.51 7.12
CA HIS A 251 19.01 -11.94 5.79
C HIS A 251 18.03 -10.76 5.86
N LEU A 252 16.94 -10.93 6.60
CA LEU A 252 15.93 -9.90 6.78
C LEU A 252 16.52 -8.68 7.53
N PHE A 253 17.32 -8.92 8.57
CA PHE A 253 18.00 -7.86 9.32
C PHE A 253 18.97 -7.05 8.44
N ILE A 254 19.79 -7.72 7.64
CA ILE A 254 20.69 -7.05 6.69
C ILE A 254 19.91 -6.20 5.69
N SER A 255 18.77 -6.69 5.20
CA SER A 255 17.93 -5.92 4.28
C SER A 255 17.36 -4.66 4.94
N VAL A 256 16.96 -4.74 6.21
CA VAL A 256 16.51 -3.56 6.98
C VAL A 256 17.66 -2.58 7.22
N LEU A 257 18.86 -3.06 7.54
CA LEU A 257 20.04 -2.22 7.68
C LEU A 257 20.38 -1.49 6.37
N ALA A 258 20.34 -2.22 5.23
CA ALA A 258 20.53 -1.62 3.91
C ALA A 258 19.47 -0.55 3.61
N TYR A 259 18.23 -0.77 4.05
CA TYR A 259 17.17 0.24 3.95
C TYR A 259 17.53 1.54 4.67
N HIS A 260 18.07 1.48 5.89
CA HIS A 260 18.47 2.68 6.63
C HIS A 260 19.50 3.52 5.84
N PHE A 261 20.50 2.87 5.23
CA PHE A 261 21.47 3.56 4.38
C PHE A 261 20.81 4.22 3.16
N VAL A 262 19.99 3.47 2.43
CA VAL A 262 19.30 3.97 1.25
C VAL A 262 18.35 5.12 1.62
N HIS A 263 17.60 4.98 2.71
CA HIS A 263 16.67 6.00 3.17
C HIS A 263 17.40 7.30 3.57
N THR A 264 18.53 7.19 4.29
CA THR A 264 19.37 8.33 4.64
C THR A 264 19.84 9.09 3.39
N LEU A 265 20.37 8.35 2.40
CA LEU A 265 20.81 8.96 1.13
C LEU A 265 19.65 9.65 0.40
N ARG A 266 18.49 9.01 0.35
CA ARG A 266 17.30 9.59 -0.29
C ARG A 266 16.80 10.84 0.41
N LEU A 267 16.80 10.88 1.74
CA LEU A 267 16.42 12.09 2.51
C LEU A 267 17.38 13.24 2.22
N GLN A 268 18.69 12.99 2.21
CA GLN A 268 19.68 14.01 1.87
C GLN A 268 19.48 14.55 0.44
N LEU A 269 19.24 13.68 -0.53
CA LEU A 269 18.98 14.07 -1.92
C LEU A 269 17.65 14.82 -2.07
N LYS A 270 16.60 14.38 -1.37
CA LYS A 270 15.26 15.02 -1.38
C LYS A 270 15.33 16.45 -0.82
N ALA A 271 16.13 16.69 0.21
CA ALA A 271 16.36 18.02 0.77
C ALA A 271 16.98 19.02 -0.24
N HIS A 272 17.59 18.51 -1.31
CA HIS A 272 18.16 19.31 -2.41
C HIS A 272 17.36 19.17 -3.73
N GLY A 273 16.09 18.78 -3.64
CA GLY A 273 15.18 18.69 -4.80
C GLY A 273 15.35 17.45 -5.70
N VAL A 274 16.20 16.48 -5.30
CA VAL A 274 16.38 15.22 -6.05
C VAL A 274 15.42 14.16 -5.54
N ASN A 275 14.32 13.92 -6.27
CA ASN A 275 13.23 13.02 -5.88
C ASN A 275 13.26 11.67 -6.62
N ASP A 276 14.39 11.27 -7.17
CA ASP A 276 14.54 10.04 -7.94
C ASP A 276 14.26 8.78 -7.11
N SER A 277 13.78 7.72 -7.78
CA SER A 277 13.68 6.39 -7.19
C SER A 277 15.08 5.82 -6.88
N TRP A 278 15.17 4.91 -5.89
CA TRP A 278 16.44 4.24 -5.60
C TRP A 278 17.02 3.52 -6.83
N ASN A 279 16.15 2.89 -7.63
CA ASN A 279 16.59 2.23 -8.85
C ASN A 279 17.24 3.19 -9.85
N THR A 280 16.64 4.37 -10.05
CA THR A 280 17.19 5.43 -10.91
C THR A 280 18.55 5.93 -10.41
N LEU A 281 18.63 6.20 -9.10
CA LEU A 281 19.88 6.62 -8.45
C LEU A 281 20.97 5.56 -8.60
N ARG A 282 20.65 4.30 -8.32
CA ARG A 282 21.58 3.17 -8.46
C ARG A 282 22.07 2.99 -9.89
N GLN A 283 21.19 3.10 -10.87
CA GLN A 283 21.57 3.01 -12.28
C GLN A 283 22.50 4.16 -12.68
N SER A 284 22.20 5.39 -12.26
CA SER A 284 23.07 6.54 -12.49
C SER A 284 24.45 6.32 -11.87
N LEU A 285 24.50 6.00 -10.58
CA LEU A 285 25.76 5.82 -9.85
C LEU A 285 26.59 4.63 -10.36
N ALA A 286 25.95 3.55 -10.85
CA ALA A 286 26.61 2.37 -11.38
C ALA A 286 27.42 2.64 -12.68
N THR A 287 27.18 3.75 -13.36
CA THR A 287 27.94 4.14 -14.57
C THR A 287 29.31 4.73 -14.21
N GLN A 288 29.49 5.22 -12.99
CA GLN A 288 30.81 5.63 -12.48
C GLN A 288 31.53 4.43 -11.90
N ARG A 289 32.60 4.00 -12.56
CA ARG A 289 33.31 2.76 -12.25
C ARG A 289 34.79 3.02 -11.97
N ARG A 290 35.40 2.13 -11.23
CA ARG A 290 36.84 2.05 -11.09
C ARG A 290 37.37 0.97 -12.03
N VAL A 291 38.13 1.37 -13.04
CA VAL A 291 38.62 0.51 -14.12
C VAL A 291 40.13 0.26 -13.92
N THR A 292 40.56 -0.98 -14.14
CA THR A 292 41.96 -1.35 -14.23
C THR A 292 42.29 -1.62 -15.70
N VAL A 293 43.23 -0.86 -16.23
CA VAL A 293 43.78 -1.05 -17.57
C VAL A 293 45.13 -1.72 -17.43
N THR A 294 45.33 -2.82 -18.11
CA THR A 294 46.60 -3.55 -18.17
C THR A 294 47.27 -3.29 -19.52
N MET A 295 48.48 -2.85 -19.48
CA MET A 295 49.32 -2.57 -20.67
C MET A 295 50.62 -3.35 -20.59
N GLN A 296 51.01 -4.00 -21.68
CA GLN A 296 52.32 -4.62 -21.82
C GLN A 296 53.38 -3.57 -22.19
N ARG A 297 54.50 -3.58 -21.51
CA ARG A 297 55.66 -2.78 -21.85
C ARG A 297 56.56 -3.53 -22.82
N ARG A 298 57.44 -2.80 -23.50
CA ARG A 298 58.43 -3.36 -24.43
C ARG A 298 59.45 -4.29 -23.75
N ASP A 299 59.64 -4.11 -22.42
CA ASP A 299 60.52 -4.92 -21.58
C ASP A 299 59.88 -6.22 -21.07
N GLY A 300 58.67 -6.54 -21.54
CA GLY A 300 57.93 -7.73 -21.18
C GLY A 300 57.12 -7.63 -19.89
N ARG A 301 57.24 -6.55 -19.13
CA ARG A 301 56.50 -6.33 -17.87
C ARG A 301 55.11 -5.80 -18.16
N ALA A 302 54.16 -6.08 -17.27
CA ALA A 302 52.83 -5.52 -17.32
C ALA A 302 52.68 -4.31 -16.38
N VAL A 303 52.03 -3.25 -16.85
CA VAL A 303 51.60 -2.13 -16.03
C VAL A 303 50.12 -2.15 -15.84
N HIS A 304 49.66 -2.22 -14.61
CA HIS A 304 48.27 -2.09 -14.23
C HIS A 304 48.01 -0.67 -13.76
N VAL A 305 47.16 0.07 -14.46
CA VAL A 305 46.70 1.40 -14.08
C VAL A 305 45.24 1.31 -13.67
N ARG A 306 44.98 1.55 -12.40
CA ARG A 306 43.62 1.56 -11.84
C ARG A 306 43.18 2.97 -11.53
N LYS A 307 42.05 3.40 -12.09
CA LYS A 307 41.52 4.75 -11.91
C LYS A 307 40.01 4.77 -12.07
N ALA A 308 39.36 5.76 -11.45
CA ALA A 308 37.92 6.02 -11.66
C ALA A 308 37.68 6.58 -13.07
N THR A 309 36.52 6.26 -13.66
CA THR A 309 36.01 6.91 -14.86
C THR A 309 35.72 8.39 -14.57
N ARG A 310 35.75 9.26 -15.60
CA ARG A 310 35.37 10.67 -15.42
C ARG A 310 33.90 10.76 -14.98
N PRO A 311 33.58 11.54 -13.93
CA PRO A 311 32.21 11.72 -13.50
C PRO A 311 31.43 12.51 -14.54
N GLN A 312 30.24 12.04 -14.87
CA GLN A 312 29.27 12.77 -15.70
C GLN A 312 28.62 13.90 -14.87
N PRO A 313 27.95 14.90 -15.47
CA PRO A 313 27.30 15.99 -14.74
C PRO A 313 26.36 15.49 -13.61
N ARG A 314 25.61 14.42 -13.88
CA ARG A 314 24.73 13.81 -12.87
C ARG A 314 25.50 13.25 -11.65
N HIS A 315 26.65 12.62 -11.90
CA HIS A 315 27.53 12.13 -10.80
C HIS A 315 28.07 13.27 -9.96
N GLN A 316 28.46 14.39 -10.62
CA GLN A 316 28.95 15.57 -9.93
C GLN A 316 27.87 16.16 -9.01
N THR A 317 26.63 16.31 -9.52
CA THR A 317 25.49 16.80 -8.71
C THR A 317 25.26 15.91 -7.49
N LEU A 318 25.10 14.59 -7.70
CA LEU A 318 24.86 13.64 -6.62
C LEU A 318 26.04 13.60 -5.65
N GLY A 319 27.29 13.59 -6.16
CA GLY A 319 28.50 13.59 -5.37
C GLY A 319 28.64 14.83 -4.48
N THR A 320 28.32 16.02 -5.00
CA THR A 320 28.34 17.27 -4.23
C THR A 320 27.33 17.23 -3.08
N ILE A 321 26.08 16.83 -3.36
CA ILE A 321 25.04 16.74 -2.33
C ILE A 321 25.42 15.73 -1.24
N LEU A 322 25.92 14.57 -1.65
CA LEU A 322 26.27 13.48 -0.73
C LEU A 322 27.69 13.62 -0.16
N LYS A 323 28.41 14.68 -0.50
CA LYS A 323 29.84 14.96 -0.08
C LYS A 323 30.76 13.79 -0.43
N LEU A 324 30.58 13.19 -1.61
CA LEU A 324 31.41 12.10 -2.11
C LEU A 324 32.57 12.63 -2.95
N ASP A 325 33.74 11.96 -2.86
CA ASP A 325 34.87 12.22 -3.74
C ASP A 325 34.49 11.84 -5.19
N PRO A 326 34.55 12.79 -6.17
CA PRO A 326 34.24 12.50 -7.57
C PRO A 326 35.28 11.57 -8.21
N ASN A 327 36.47 11.40 -7.62
CA ASN A 327 37.52 10.51 -8.09
C ASN A 327 37.94 9.48 -7.00
N PRO A 328 37.02 8.60 -6.58
CA PRO A 328 37.28 7.73 -5.45
C PRO A 328 38.45 6.80 -5.69
N GLY A 329 39.41 6.82 -4.74
CA GLY A 329 40.50 5.86 -4.66
C GLY A 329 41.70 6.17 -5.54
N ARG A 330 41.97 7.40 -5.90
CA ARG A 330 43.16 7.90 -6.62
C ARG A 330 43.64 6.99 -7.76
N THR A 331 44.52 7.48 -8.61
CA THR A 331 45.18 6.65 -9.63
C THR A 331 46.22 5.76 -8.95
N HIS A 332 46.07 4.45 -9.13
CA HIS A 332 47.06 3.47 -8.61
C HIS A 332 47.74 2.78 -9.80
N ARG A 333 49.08 2.72 -9.76
CA ARG A 333 49.92 2.07 -10.78
C ARG A 333 50.72 0.98 -10.11
N VAL A 334 50.70 -0.21 -10.69
CA VAL A 334 51.53 -1.35 -10.27
C VAL A 334 52.26 -1.87 -11.48
N LEU A 335 53.56 -2.09 -11.33
CA LEU A 335 54.41 -2.77 -12.30
C LEU A 335 54.53 -4.22 -11.84
N VAL A 336 54.21 -5.18 -12.70
CA VAL A 336 54.30 -6.62 -12.44
C VAL A 336 55.21 -7.28 -13.47
#